data_694667aeca7b028be2621e8d8c825963
#
_entry.id   694667aeca7b028be2621e8d8c825963
#
_cell.length_a   1.000
_cell.length_b   1.000
_cell.length_c   1.000
_cell.angle_alpha   90.00
_cell.angle_beta   90.00
_cell.angle_gamma   90.00
#
_symmetry.space_group_name_H-M   'P 1'
#
loop_
_entity.id
_entity.type
_entity.pdbx_description
1 polymer ?
#
loop_
_entity_poly.entity_id
_entity_poly.type
_entity_poly.pdbx_seq_one_letter_code
_entity_poly.pdbx_strand_id
1 'polypeptide(L)'
;MADTVSKHIDMTTGSLWRNIPLFAFPVAATSILEQLSNLIATVIIGNFSGDQGTLAMAAVGSNVPLTSLMLNLFIGMSLGSNVVIANAIGRNDQNMVKRAVHTSILMALVGFVVIALGEIFAEPMLTALNVPAETMPLASLYLRVFLLSMPSILLYNFEAAIFRSVGITRMPLQALAVSTVLNIGLDLIFVPVLHWGVAGVAIATAIAYTVSAATLFIRLLKTDSVVRVTPRDLAIDPVALKRIVKIGLPAGIQSAVFAVANIIIQSAINSLGTEVMAASSAAMSLEYVCYNLLNSFSQACTTFVGQNHGARQIDRCTKTLKVCLVEGGIVALTTIIVIVGLGREILSLFNSDPNIVSIGYIRVCSIFPAYAFSMFYENMSGYLRGFGISLTPALITMICVCGIRFYWVFCVFPHFRTFANIMMVYPISLGTTAFFMVVAVLLCHPARTYRATQAKATAR
;
A
#
# COMPACT_ATOMS: atom_id res chain seq x y z
N MET A 1 7.56 13.97 31.20
CA MET A 1 6.52 13.27 30.38
C MET A 1 7.18 12.04 29.77
N ALA A 2 7.41 11.06 30.63
CA ALA A 2 8.00 9.75 30.29
C ALA A 2 6.87 8.72 30.33
N ASP A 3 7.01 7.70 29.48
CA ASP A 3 6.29 6.43 29.56
C ASP A 3 4.80 6.39 29.17
N THR A 4 4.46 6.80 27.95
CA THR A 4 3.57 5.98 27.14
C THR A 4 4.43 5.17 26.15
N VAL A 5 5.17 4.22 26.68
CA VAL A 5 5.80 3.14 25.88
C VAL A 5 4.69 2.53 25.02
N SER A 6 4.80 2.72 23.71
CA SER A 6 3.90 2.10 22.74
C SER A 6 3.89 0.59 23.03
N LYS A 7 2.72 0.06 23.44
CA LYS A 7 2.60 -1.36 23.80
C LYS A 7 3.11 -2.20 22.65
N HIS A 8 4.27 -2.81 22.84
CA HIS A 8 4.84 -3.83 21.97
C HIS A 8 3.85 -5.00 21.92
N ILE A 9 3.43 -5.36 20.72
CA ILE A 9 2.53 -6.51 20.52
C ILE A 9 3.41 -7.76 20.39
N ASP A 10 3.38 -8.64 21.38
CA ASP A 10 4.03 -9.94 21.28
C ASP A 10 3.26 -10.81 20.25
N MET A 11 3.95 -11.19 19.17
CA MET A 11 3.35 -11.97 18.09
C MET A 11 3.51 -13.46 18.29
N THR A 12 4.50 -13.86 19.12
CA THR A 12 4.85 -15.27 19.35
C THR A 12 4.09 -15.88 20.52
N THR A 13 3.54 -15.05 21.41
CA THR A 13 2.75 -15.48 22.58
C THR A 13 1.39 -14.79 22.65
N GLY A 14 0.57 -15.14 23.62
CA GLY A 14 -0.73 -14.50 23.85
C GLY A 14 -1.81 -14.82 22.82
N SER A 15 -2.94 -14.11 22.90
CA SER A 15 -4.13 -14.34 22.07
C SER A 15 -3.98 -13.67 20.69
N LEU A 16 -4.08 -14.45 19.62
CA LEU A 16 -4.08 -13.93 18.24
C LEU A 16 -5.31 -13.05 17.99
N TRP A 17 -6.49 -13.45 18.48
CA TRP A 17 -7.74 -12.70 18.35
C TRP A 17 -7.70 -11.27 18.89
N ARG A 18 -6.86 -11.02 19.89
CA ARG A 18 -6.64 -9.68 20.43
C ARG A 18 -5.52 -8.94 19.72
N ASN A 19 -4.44 -9.65 19.41
CA ASN A 19 -3.21 -9.02 18.95
C ASN A 19 -3.27 -8.63 17.48
N ILE A 20 -3.99 -9.39 16.64
CA ILE A 20 -4.13 -9.11 15.19
C ILE A 20 -4.90 -7.81 14.96
N PRO A 21 -6.09 -7.55 15.53
CA PRO A 21 -6.77 -6.27 15.37
C PRO A 21 -5.98 -5.09 15.93
N LEU A 22 -5.33 -5.26 17.10
CA LEU A 22 -4.47 -4.21 17.67
C LEU A 22 -3.31 -3.82 16.76
N PHE A 23 -2.84 -4.75 15.93
CA PHE A 23 -1.85 -4.49 14.88
C PHE A 23 -2.49 -3.91 13.62
N ALA A 24 -3.57 -4.51 13.13
CA ALA A 24 -4.16 -4.19 11.83
C ALA A 24 -4.79 -2.79 11.80
N PHE A 25 -5.55 -2.39 12.83
CA PHE A 25 -6.23 -1.09 12.82
C PHE A 25 -5.30 0.12 12.74
N PRO A 26 -4.19 0.22 13.48
CA PRO A 26 -3.23 1.32 13.28
C PRO A 26 -2.58 1.30 11.89
N VAL A 27 -2.35 0.13 11.29
CA VAL A 27 -1.83 0.01 9.93
C VAL A 27 -2.86 0.52 8.91
N ALA A 28 -4.14 0.13 9.05
CA ALA A 28 -5.22 0.66 8.22
C ALA A 28 -5.34 2.18 8.35
N ALA A 29 -5.33 2.69 9.59
CA ALA A 29 -5.41 4.13 9.86
C ALA A 29 -4.25 4.90 9.20
N THR A 30 -3.03 4.34 9.18
CA THR A 30 -1.88 4.93 8.47
C THR A 30 -2.19 5.10 6.98
N SER A 31 -2.63 4.03 6.31
CA SER A 31 -2.90 4.06 4.86
C SER A 31 -4.11 4.94 4.50
N ILE A 32 -5.14 4.96 5.35
CA ILE A 32 -6.31 5.85 5.16
C ILE A 32 -5.88 7.30 5.33
N LEU A 33 -5.04 7.61 6.30
CA LEU A 33 -4.55 8.97 6.54
C LEU A 33 -3.69 9.48 5.39
N GLU A 34 -2.82 8.63 4.81
CA GLU A 34 -2.08 8.96 3.58
C GLU A 34 -3.02 9.33 2.43
N GLN A 35 -4.07 8.55 2.24
CA GLN A 35 -5.04 8.78 1.18
C GLN A 35 -5.83 10.08 1.40
N LEU A 36 -6.25 10.35 2.64
CA LEU A 36 -6.94 11.59 3.00
C LEU A 36 -6.05 12.82 2.80
N SER A 37 -4.76 12.73 3.14
CA SER A 37 -3.79 13.81 2.90
C SER A 37 -3.69 14.16 1.43
N ASN A 38 -3.58 13.17 0.54
CA ASN A 38 -3.53 13.38 -0.91
C ASN A 38 -4.83 14.00 -1.46
N LEU A 39 -5.99 13.59 -0.95
CA LEU A 39 -7.27 14.18 -1.34
C LEU A 39 -7.37 15.64 -0.92
N ILE A 40 -7.00 15.96 0.33
CA ILE A 40 -7.03 17.33 0.85
C ILE A 40 -6.08 18.22 0.05
N ALA A 41 -4.87 17.77 -0.25
CA ALA A 41 -3.92 18.50 -1.09
C ALA A 41 -4.49 18.81 -2.49
N THR A 42 -5.20 17.84 -3.10
CA THR A 42 -5.87 18.03 -4.39
C THR A 42 -7.01 19.06 -4.30
N VAL A 43 -7.78 19.05 -3.21
CA VAL A 43 -8.84 20.03 -2.97
C VAL A 43 -8.27 21.44 -2.77
N ILE A 44 -7.18 21.57 -2.00
CA ILE A 44 -6.52 22.85 -1.76
C ILE A 44 -6.00 23.43 -3.07
N ILE A 45 -5.29 22.63 -3.87
CA ILE A 45 -4.75 23.15 -5.14
C ILE A 45 -5.86 23.55 -6.13
N GLY A 46 -6.94 22.76 -6.19
CA GLY A 46 -8.07 23.06 -7.08
C GLY A 46 -8.82 24.34 -6.74
N ASN A 47 -9.01 24.62 -5.45
CA ASN A 47 -9.82 25.76 -4.99
C ASN A 47 -9.00 27.03 -4.74
N PHE A 48 -7.72 26.94 -4.46
CA PHE A 48 -6.90 28.08 -4.03
C PHE A 48 -5.79 28.50 -5.01
N SER A 49 -5.68 27.86 -6.17
CA SER A 49 -4.71 28.27 -7.22
C SER A 49 -5.25 29.34 -8.19
N GLY A 50 -6.36 30.00 -7.86
CA GLY A 50 -6.97 31.04 -8.69
C GLY A 50 -7.39 30.52 -10.07
N ASP A 51 -7.17 31.34 -11.13
CA ASP A 51 -7.56 30.99 -12.49
C ASP A 51 -6.85 29.73 -13.05
N GLN A 52 -5.73 29.33 -12.46
CA GLN A 52 -4.97 28.13 -12.84
C GLN A 52 -5.40 26.87 -12.05
N GLY A 53 -6.37 26.94 -11.15
CA GLY A 53 -6.76 25.84 -10.29
C GLY A 53 -7.08 24.55 -11.04
N THR A 54 -7.87 24.64 -12.12
CA THR A 54 -8.21 23.48 -12.95
C THR A 54 -6.97 22.89 -13.64
N LEU A 55 -6.09 23.75 -14.16
CA LEU A 55 -4.86 23.32 -14.83
C LEU A 55 -3.87 22.70 -13.84
N ALA A 56 -3.75 23.29 -12.65
CA ALA A 56 -2.91 22.79 -11.56
C ALA A 56 -3.41 21.41 -11.05
N MET A 57 -4.71 21.24 -10.90
CA MET A 57 -5.32 19.97 -10.53
C MET A 57 -5.10 18.88 -11.59
N ALA A 58 -5.23 19.26 -12.88
CA ALA A 58 -4.91 18.38 -14.01
C ALA A 58 -3.43 17.98 -14.03
N ALA A 59 -2.52 18.92 -13.72
CA ALA A 59 -1.09 18.67 -13.63
C ALA A 59 -0.75 17.67 -12.50
N VAL A 60 -1.32 17.83 -11.31
CA VAL A 60 -1.14 16.85 -10.19
C VAL A 60 -1.74 15.51 -10.59
N GLY A 61 -2.97 15.49 -11.13
CA GLY A 61 -3.66 14.27 -11.52
C GLY A 61 -2.91 13.46 -12.59
N SER A 62 -2.30 14.12 -13.58
CA SER A 62 -1.52 13.45 -14.64
C SER A 62 -0.26 12.75 -14.12
N ASN A 63 0.25 13.15 -12.96
CA ASN A 63 1.41 12.53 -12.31
C ASN A 63 1.07 11.29 -11.47
N VAL A 64 -0.21 11.10 -11.08
CA VAL A 64 -0.64 9.99 -10.22
C VAL A 64 -0.19 8.62 -10.74
N PRO A 65 -0.27 8.29 -12.05
CA PRO A 65 0.19 7.00 -12.55
C PRO A 65 1.67 6.74 -12.29
N LEU A 66 2.53 7.74 -12.54
CA LEU A 66 3.98 7.61 -12.38
C LEU A 66 4.37 7.51 -10.91
N THR A 67 3.84 8.41 -10.08
CA THR A 67 4.13 8.42 -8.65
C THR A 67 3.62 7.16 -7.97
N SER A 68 2.42 6.68 -8.33
CA SER A 68 1.87 5.43 -7.81
C SER A 68 2.70 4.21 -8.21
N LEU A 69 3.17 4.14 -9.45
CA LEU A 69 4.03 3.04 -9.91
C LEU A 69 5.31 2.97 -9.08
N MET A 70 5.98 4.11 -8.91
CA MET A 70 7.22 4.21 -8.13
C MET A 70 6.98 3.85 -6.66
N LEU A 71 5.98 4.46 -6.02
CA LEU A 71 5.66 4.22 -4.62
C LEU A 71 5.31 2.76 -4.35
N ASN A 72 4.46 2.15 -5.17
CA ASN A 72 4.06 0.75 -5.01
C ASN A 72 5.23 -0.23 -5.13
N LEU A 73 6.19 0.04 -6.02
CA LEU A 73 7.41 -0.77 -6.13
C LEU A 73 8.20 -0.76 -4.82
N PHE A 74 8.41 0.42 -4.24
CA PHE A 74 9.20 0.57 -3.01
C PHE A 74 8.44 0.16 -1.74
N ILE A 75 7.12 0.33 -1.70
CA ILE A 75 6.28 -0.23 -0.63
C ILE A 75 6.43 -1.76 -0.58
N GLY A 76 6.45 -2.42 -1.75
CA GLY A 76 6.75 -3.85 -1.81
C GLY A 76 8.15 -4.20 -1.29
N MET A 77 9.16 -3.37 -1.60
CA MET A 77 10.51 -3.56 -1.06
C MET A 77 10.55 -3.44 0.47
N SER A 78 9.85 -2.46 1.03
CA SER A 78 9.74 -2.29 2.50
C SER A 78 9.03 -3.47 3.18
N LEU A 79 8.04 -4.08 2.50
CA LEU A 79 7.43 -5.33 2.96
C LEU A 79 8.44 -6.47 3.05
N GLY A 80 9.38 -6.56 2.10
CA GLY A 80 10.50 -7.50 2.15
C GLY A 80 11.37 -7.31 3.41
N SER A 81 11.67 -6.06 3.75
CA SER A 81 12.38 -5.72 4.99
C SER A 81 11.61 -6.17 6.24
N ASN A 82 10.30 -5.90 6.28
CA ASN A 82 9.43 -6.34 7.37
C ASN A 82 9.52 -7.85 7.60
N VAL A 83 9.37 -8.65 6.54
CA VAL A 83 9.39 -10.13 6.63
C VAL A 83 10.75 -10.65 7.09
N VAL A 84 11.85 -10.11 6.54
CA VAL A 84 13.22 -10.57 6.90
C VAL A 84 13.52 -10.24 8.36
N ILE A 85 13.19 -9.03 8.81
CA ILE A 85 13.41 -8.60 10.20
C ILE A 85 12.51 -9.39 11.15
N ALA A 86 11.20 -9.52 10.85
CA ALA A 86 10.27 -10.31 11.66
C ALA A 86 10.74 -11.77 11.84
N ASN A 87 11.20 -12.39 10.76
CA ASN A 87 11.71 -13.74 10.79
C ASN A 87 13.00 -13.86 11.63
N ALA A 88 13.92 -12.88 11.53
CA ALA A 88 15.13 -12.84 12.35
C ALA A 88 14.82 -12.63 13.84
N ILE A 89 13.84 -11.77 14.17
CA ILE A 89 13.35 -11.59 15.54
C ILE A 89 12.80 -12.91 16.10
N GLY A 90 11.95 -13.58 15.31
CA GLY A 90 11.39 -14.87 15.72
C GLY A 90 12.45 -15.94 15.97
N ARG A 91 13.58 -15.93 15.23
CA ARG A 91 14.75 -16.82 15.44
C ARG A 91 15.64 -16.39 16.59
N ASN A 92 15.38 -15.25 17.20
CA ASN A 92 16.28 -14.60 18.17
C ASN A 92 17.69 -14.31 17.62
N ASP A 93 17.79 -14.08 16.29
CA ASP A 93 19.04 -13.79 15.58
C ASP A 93 19.28 -12.27 15.55
N GLN A 94 19.81 -11.74 16.65
CA GLN A 94 20.06 -10.31 16.82
C GLN A 94 21.02 -9.75 15.76
N ASN A 95 22.01 -10.54 15.32
CA ASN A 95 22.96 -10.14 14.28
C ASN A 95 22.23 -9.92 12.94
N MET A 96 21.36 -10.85 12.56
CA MET A 96 20.58 -10.70 11.33
C MET A 96 19.56 -9.56 11.42
N VAL A 97 18.94 -9.33 12.59
CA VAL A 97 18.08 -8.17 12.82
C VAL A 97 18.86 -6.87 12.57
N LYS A 98 20.03 -6.71 13.22
CA LYS A 98 20.87 -5.53 13.05
C LYS A 98 21.26 -5.29 11.58
N ARG A 99 21.76 -6.33 10.89
CA ARG A 99 22.12 -6.25 9.47
C ARG A 99 20.95 -5.88 8.58
N ALA A 100 19.79 -6.50 8.79
CA ALA A 100 18.59 -6.23 8.00
C ALA A 100 18.04 -4.81 8.24
N VAL A 101 18.04 -4.32 9.49
CA VAL A 101 17.64 -2.95 9.84
C VAL A 101 18.55 -1.93 9.16
N HIS A 102 19.89 -2.06 9.31
CA HIS A 102 20.84 -1.12 8.72
C HIS A 102 20.76 -1.14 7.18
N THR A 103 20.67 -2.33 6.57
CA THR A 103 20.47 -2.47 5.12
C THR A 103 19.17 -1.78 4.68
N SER A 104 18.06 -1.94 5.42
CA SER A 104 16.77 -1.32 5.08
C SER A 104 16.84 0.21 5.11
N ILE A 105 17.50 0.78 6.11
CA ILE A 105 17.70 2.25 6.18
C ILE A 105 18.51 2.75 4.97
N LEU A 106 19.61 2.06 4.64
CA LEU A 106 20.44 2.45 3.50
C LEU A 106 19.76 2.22 2.14
N MET A 107 18.80 1.31 2.04
CA MET A 107 17.99 1.15 0.82
C MET A 107 17.15 2.40 0.50
N ALA A 108 16.83 3.23 1.49
CA ALA A 108 16.15 4.50 1.22
C ALA A 108 17.00 5.46 0.38
N LEU A 109 18.34 5.31 0.37
CA LEU A 109 19.24 6.10 -0.48
C LEU A 109 19.01 5.86 -1.98
N VAL A 110 18.35 4.76 -2.37
CA VAL A 110 17.90 4.55 -3.75
C VAL A 110 16.96 5.68 -4.22
N GLY A 111 16.30 6.36 -3.28
CA GLY A 111 15.51 7.56 -3.57
C GLY A 111 16.30 8.65 -4.30
N PHE A 112 17.59 8.82 -4.01
CA PHE A 112 18.45 9.76 -4.73
C PHE A 112 18.70 9.34 -6.19
N VAL A 113 18.78 8.03 -6.47
CA VAL A 113 18.85 7.51 -7.84
C VAL A 113 17.53 7.80 -8.57
N VAL A 114 16.40 7.64 -7.87
CA VAL A 114 15.07 7.95 -8.44
C VAL A 114 14.95 9.45 -8.78
N ILE A 115 15.49 10.35 -7.94
CA ILE A 115 15.55 11.80 -8.26
C ILE A 115 16.35 12.00 -9.54
N ALA A 116 17.58 11.49 -9.61
CA ALA A 116 18.46 11.69 -10.76
C ALA A 116 17.85 11.17 -12.07
N LEU A 117 17.24 9.98 -12.04
CA LEU A 117 16.53 9.44 -13.20
C LEU A 117 15.27 10.25 -13.53
N GLY A 118 14.53 10.69 -12.51
CA GLY A 118 13.34 11.49 -12.69
C GLY A 118 13.62 12.87 -13.31
N GLU A 119 14.71 13.52 -12.92
CA GLU A 119 15.13 14.79 -13.53
C GLU A 119 15.43 14.66 -15.03
N ILE A 120 16.03 13.53 -15.43
CA ILE A 120 16.38 13.25 -16.84
C ILE A 120 15.13 12.83 -17.63
N PHE A 121 14.27 12.02 -17.07
CA PHE A 121 13.18 11.35 -17.78
C PHE A 121 11.78 11.91 -17.49
N ALA A 122 11.63 12.98 -16.67
CA ALA A 122 10.32 13.52 -16.29
C ALA A 122 9.46 13.87 -17.51
N GLU A 123 9.96 14.68 -18.44
CA GLU A 123 9.22 15.09 -19.64
C GLU A 123 8.94 13.92 -20.60
N PRO A 124 9.94 13.07 -20.96
CA PRO A 124 9.67 11.86 -21.74
C PRO A 124 8.60 10.95 -21.15
N MET A 125 8.60 10.77 -19.83
CA MET A 125 7.59 9.93 -19.15
C MET A 125 6.19 10.55 -19.21
N LEU A 126 6.06 11.87 -19.01
CA LEU A 126 4.79 12.58 -19.11
C LEU A 126 4.28 12.62 -20.56
N THR A 127 5.17 12.77 -21.53
CA THR A 127 4.83 12.70 -22.97
C THR A 127 4.31 11.32 -23.33
N ALA A 128 4.91 10.25 -22.82
CA ALA A 128 4.43 8.89 -23.03
C ALA A 128 3.03 8.64 -22.43
N LEU A 129 2.63 9.42 -21.43
CA LEU A 129 1.28 9.42 -20.85
C LEU A 129 0.29 10.33 -21.61
N ASN A 130 0.70 10.94 -22.72
CA ASN A 130 -0.10 11.88 -23.52
C ASN A 130 -0.61 13.08 -22.69
N VAL A 131 0.21 13.61 -21.79
CA VAL A 131 -0.13 14.84 -21.04
C VAL A 131 -0.25 16.02 -22.02
N PRO A 132 -1.36 16.79 -21.98
CA PRO A 132 -1.56 17.92 -22.88
C PRO A 132 -0.45 18.97 -22.76
N ALA A 133 -0.09 19.61 -23.90
CA ALA A 133 0.98 20.60 -23.94
C ALA A 133 0.76 21.77 -22.96
N GLU A 134 -0.48 22.18 -22.76
CA GLU A 134 -0.84 23.25 -21.82
C GLU A 134 -0.54 22.87 -20.36
N THR A 135 -0.71 21.60 -20.00
CA THR A 135 -0.51 21.08 -18.64
C THR A 135 0.95 20.67 -18.40
N MET A 136 1.71 20.39 -19.46
CA MET A 136 3.06 19.83 -19.41
C MET A 136 4.03 20.63 -18.50
N PRO A 137 4.10 21.97 -18.55
CA PRO A 137 5.03 22.72 -17.69
C PRO A 137 4.74 22.53 -16.21
N LEU A 138 3.46 22.58 -15.81
CA LEU A 138 3.06 22.40 -14.40
C LEU A 138 3.20 20.94 -13.96
N ALA A 139 2.90 19.97 -14.83
CA ALA A 139 3.05 18.55 -14.54
C ALA A 139 4.53 18.17 -14.37
N SER A 140 5.41 18.67 -15.23
CA SER A 140 6.86 18.47 -15.14
C SER A 140 7.43 19.10 -13.87
N LEU A 141 7.05 20.34 -13.55
CA LEU A 141 7.45 21.02 -12.32
C LEU A 141 7.01 20.24 -11.08
N TYR A 142 5.73 19.84 -11.03
CA TYR A 142 5.22 19.02 -9.93
C TYR A 142 6.00 17.73 -9.75
N LEU A 143 6.22 16.98 -10.85
CA LEU A 143 6.93 15.70 -10.80
C LEU A 143 8.34 15.86 -10.26
N ARG A 144 9.12 16.81 -10.81
CA ARG A 144 10.49 17.08 -10.38
C ARG A 144 10.56 17.42 -8.90
N VAL A 145 9.72 18.35 -8.44
CA VAL A 145 9.70 18.75 -7.03
C VAL A 145 9.21 17.60 -6.13
N PHE A 146 8.19 16.84 -6.58
CA PHE A 146 7.70 15.66 -5.84
C PHE A 146 8.80 14.58 -5.70
N LEU A 147 9.59 14.35 -6.73
CA LEU A 147 10.68 13.37 -6.68
C LEU A 147 11.75 13.70 -5.64
N LEU A 148 11.95 14.99 -5.29
CA LEU A 148 12.82 15.37 -4.17
C LEU A 148 12.35 14.80 -2.82
N SER A 149 11.07 14.47 -2.68
CA SER A 149 10.52 13.82 -1.49
C SER A 149 10.82 12.31 -1.41
N MET A 150 11.23 11.68 -2.52
CA MET A 150 11.41 10.22 -2.60
C MET A 150 12.34 9.63 -1.52
N PRO A 151 13.52 10.18 -1.23
CA PRO A 151 14.36 9.63 -0.17
C PRO A 151 13.65 9.61 1.18
N SER A 152 12.90 10.68 1.51
CA SER A 152 12.16 10.79 2.77
C SER A 152 10.96 9.83 2.82
N ILE A 153 10.22 9.70 1.71
CA ILE A 153 9.10 8.76 1.58
C ILE A 153 9.60 7.32 1.73
N LEU A 154 10.70 6.97 1.05
CA LEU A 154 11.28 5.65 1.14
C LEU A 154 11.80 5.36 2.53
N LEU A 155 12.50 6.31 3.16
CA LEU A 155 13.00 6.18 4.51
C LEU A 155 11.85 5.91 5.49
N TYR A 156 10.77 6.73 5.44
CA TYR A 156 9.57 6.51 6.23
C TYR A 156 8.99 5.10 6.05
N ASN A 157 8.86 4.62 4.80
CA ASN A 157 8.29 3.30 4.53
C ASN A 157 9.15 2.15 5.07
N PHE A 158 10.47 2.24 4.94
CA PHE A 158 11.39 1.24 5.52
C PHE A 158 11.38 1.29 7.05
N GLU A 159 11.37 2.46 7.65
CA GLU A 159 11.27 2.63 9.11
C GLU A 159 9.93 2.12 9.65
N ALA A 160 8.82 2.43 8.99
CA ALA A 160 7.51 1.89 9.33
C ALA A 160 7.50 0.35 9.26
N ALA A 161 8.16 -0.24 8.25
CA ALA A 161 8.32 -1.68 8.13
C ALA A 161 9.15 -2.27 9.27
N ILE A 162 10.23 -1.60 9.70
CA ILE A 162 11.04 -1.98 10.86
C ILE A 162 10.19 -1.96 12.14
N PHE A 163 9.46 -0.89 12.42
CA PHE A 163 8.57 -0.82 13.59
C PHE A 163 7.46 -1.86 13.56
N ARG A 164 6.84 -2.10 12.40
CA ARG A 164 5.83 -3.15 12.24
C ARG A 164 6.42 -4.54 12.51
N SER A 165 7.65 -4.80 12.11
CA SER A 165 8.31 -6.10 12.30
C SER A 165 8.49 -6.47 13.78
N VAL A 166 8.59 -5.50 14.68
CA VAL A 166 8.63 -5.69 16.15
C VAL A 166 7.26 -5.51 16.82
N GLY A 167 6.17 -5.34 16.07
CA GLY A 167 4.83 -5.20 16.65
C GLY A 167 4.48 -3.79 17.12
N ILE A 168 5.22 -2.77 16.73
CA ILE A 168 4.96 -1.38 17.08
C ILE A 168 4.31 -0.69 15.87
N THR A 169 2.96 -0.68 15.81
CA THR A 169 2.21 -0.09 14.69
C THR A 169 1.74 1.33 14.94
N ARG A 170 1.64 1.74 16.21
CA ARG A 170 1.18 3.08 16.59
C ARG A 170 2.20 4.18 16.31
N MET A 171 3.50 3.88 16.37
CA MET A 171 4.56 4.85 16.13
C MET A 171 4.55 5.41 14.69
N PRO A 172 4.53 4.56 13.64
CA PRO A 172 4.39 5.05 12.27
C PRO A 172 3.12 5.87 12.06
N LEU A 173 1.98 5.44 12.65
CA LEU A 173 0.72 6.18 12.59
C LEU A 173 0.84 7.57 13.23
N GLN A 174 1.43 7.66 14.43
CA GLN A 174 1.60 8.95 15.12
C GLN A 174 2.53 9.90 14.37
N ALA A 175 3.65 9.39 13.84
CA ALA A 175 4.58 10.18 13.04
C ALA A 175 3.88 10.72 11.78
N LEU A 176 3.11 9.87 11.10
CA LEU A 176 2.35 10.29 9.92
C LEU A 176 1.22 11.27 10.26
N ALA A 177 0.49 11.07 11.35
CA ALA A 177 -0.58 11.97 11.76
C ALA A 177 -0.06 13.40 12.01
N VAL A 178 1.07 13.52 12.70
CA VAL A 178 1.72 14.82 12.91
C VAL A 178 2.16 15.44 11.58
N SER A 179 2.78 14.64 10.71
CA SER A 179 3.23 15.14 9.40
C SER A 179 2.08 15.47 8.45
N THR A 180 0.95 14.77 8.53
CA THR A 180 -0.26 15.10 7.75
C THR A 180 -0.85 16.45 8.17
N VAL A 181 -0.94 16.72 9.47
CA VAL A 181 -1.39 18.04 9.95
C VAL A 181 -0.43 19.15 9.49
N LEU A 182 0.87 18.89 9.56
CA LEU A 182 1.89 19.81 9.05
C LEU A 182 1.75 20.00 7.53
N ASN A 183 1.56 18.94 6.76
CA ASN A 183 1.37 19.00 5.31
C ASN A 183 0.18 19.88 4.93
N ILE A 184 -0.99 19.65 5.54
CA ILE A 184 -2.19 20.45 5.30
C ILE A 184 -1.94 21.92 5.67
N GLY A 185 -1.29 22.19 6.81
CA GLY A 185 -0.93 23.56 7.21
C GLY A 185 0.01 24.24 6.21
N LEU A 186 1.00 23.52 5.72
CA LEU A 186 1.93 24.04 4.69
C LEU A 186 1.25 24.24 3.34
N ASP A 187 0.36 23.33 2.93
CA ASP A 187 -0.42 23.49 1.71
C ASP A 187 -1.27 24.77 1.75
N LEU A 188 -1.93 25.05 2.90
CA LEU A 188 -2.70 26.27 3.13
C LEU A 188 -1.84 27.56 3.22
N ILE A 189 -0.55 27.43 3.43
CA ILE A 189 0.38 28.58 3.37
C ILE A 189 0.95 28.72 1.96
N PHE A 190 1.44 27.64 1.37
CA PHE A 190 2.18 27.69 0.11
C PHE A 190 1.29 27.94 -1.09
N VAL A 191 0.06 27.42 -1.11
CA VAL A 191 -0.85 27.58 -2.25
C VAL A 191 -1.58 28.93 -2.22
N PRO A 192 -2.43 29.26 -1.21
CA PRO A 192 -3.20 30.51 -1.24
C PRO A 192 -2.41 31.75 -0.80
N VAL A 193 -1.39 31.63 0.06
CA VAL A 193 -0.69 32.80 0.62
C VAL A 193 0.58 33.11 -0.18
N LEU A 194 1.42 32.11 -0.46
CA LEU A 194 2.65 32.30 -1.20
C LEU A 194 2.49 32.14 -2.72
N HIS A 195 1.33 31.68 -3.18
CA HIS A 195 1.00 31.46 -4.59
C HIS A 195 1.99 30.53 -5.35
N TRP A 196 2.53 29.53 -4.63
CA TRP A 196 3.47 28.57 -5.23
C TRP A 196 2.78 27.47 -6.04
N GLY A 197 1.45 27.40 -6.04
CA GLY A 197 0.66 26.44 -6.83
C GLY A 197 1.11 24.99 -6.64
N VAL A 198 1.35 24.29 -7.76
CA VAL A 198 1.75 22.86 -7.75
C VAL A 198 3.08 22.60 -7.05
N ALA A 199 4.04 23.52 -7.16
CA ALA A 199 5.32 23.40 -6.48
C ALA A 199 5.14 23.46 -4.95
N GLY A 200 4.22 24.32 -4.47
CA GLY A 200 3.90 24.45 -3.06
C GLY A 200 3.43 23.13 -2.44
N VAL A 201 2.50 22.45 -3.10
CA VAL A 201 1.99 21.14 -2.64
C VAL A 201 3.11 20.08 -2.63
N ALA A 202 3.94 20.05 -3.66
CA ALA A 202 5.03 19.08 -3.72
C ALA A 202 6.10 19.34 -2.64
N ILE A 203 6.44 20.61 -2.36
CA ILE A 203 7.37 21.00 -1.29
C ILE A 203 6.76 20.68 0.10
N ALA A 204 5.48 20.99 0.32
CA ALA A 204 4.79 20.67 1.56
C ALA A 204 4.83 19.16 1.84
N THR A 205 4.58 18.34 0.82
CA THR A 205 4.70 16.89 0.89
C THR A 205 6.13 16.45 1.25
N ALA A 206 7.15 17.03 0.62
CA ALA A 206 8.54 16.72 0.90
C ALA A 206 8.92 17.05 2.35
N ILE A 207 8.53 18.21 2.86
CA ILE A 207 8.76 18.60 4.25
C ILE A 207 8.03 17.66 5.21
N ALA A 208 6.76 17.35 4.96
CA ALA A 208 5.95 16.48 5.81
C ALA A 208 6.56 15.07 5.93
N TYR A 209 6.93 14.45 4.81
CA TYR A 209 7.59 13.13 4.85
C TYR A 209 8.98 13.19 5.48
N THR A 210 9.72 14.28 5.30
CA THR A 210 11.02 14.46 5.97
C THR A 210 10.85 14.53 7.49
N VAL A 211 9.85 15.26 7.98
CA VAL A 211 9.53 15.32 9.42
C VAL A 211 9.08 13.96 9.95
N SER A 212 8.25 13.23 9.20
CA SER A 212 7.81 11.89 9.58
C SER A 212 8.98 10.91 9.67
N ALA A 213 9.81 10.85 8.62
CA ALA A 213 11.00 9.99 8.59
C ALA A 213 11.99 10.38 9.69
N ALA A 214 12.32 11.67 9.86
CA ALA A 214 13.20 12.13 10.93
C ALA A 214 12.69 11.75 12.32
N THR A 215 11.37 11.82 12.54
CA THR A 215 10.74 11.42 13.81
C THR A 215 10.95 9.93 14.07
N LEU A 216 10.71 9.06 13.10
CA LEU A 216 10.93 7.62 13.24
C LEU A 216 12.41 7.27 13.36
N PHE A 217 13.27 7.93 12.58
CA PHE A 217 14.72 7.73 12.65
C PHE A 217 15.29 8.06 14.04
N ILE A 218 14.91 9.21 14.61
CA ILE A 218 15.30 9.60 15.97
C ILE A 218 14.84 8.56 17.00
N ARG A 219 13.66 7.99 16.81
CA ARG A 219 13.15 6.90 17.66
C ARG A 219 13.97 5.63 17.52
N LEU A 220 14.38 5.25 16.30
CA LEU A 220 15.26 4.10 16.07
C LEU A 220 16.66 4.30 16.67
N LEU A 221 17.18 5.52 16.72
CA LEU A 221 18.45 5.83 17.37
C LEU A 221 18.37 5.71 18.90
N LYS A 222 17.23 6.07 19.49
CA LYS A 222 17.02 6.17 20.94
C LYS A 222 16.37 4.94 21.58
N THR A 223 15.89 3.98 20.77
CA THR A 223 15.25 2.78 21.31
C THR A 223 16.24 1.80 21.91
N ASP A 224 15.84 1.10 22.98
CA ASP A 224 16.60 -0.01 23.55
C ASP A 224 16.21 -1.37 22.93
N SER A 225 15.35 -1.36 21.92
CA SER A 225 14.93 -2.56 21.19
C SER A 225 16.04 -3.11 20.29
N VAL A 226 15.92 -4.39 19.94
CA VAL A 226 16.82 -5.10 19.00
C VAL A 226 16.94 -4.44 17.62
N VAL A 227 16.02 -3.54 17.25
CA VAL A 227 16.01 -2.78 16.00
C VAL A 227 16.71 -1.43 16.10
N ARG A 228 17.45 -1.17 17.19
CA ARG A 228 18.22 0.07 17.35
C ARG A 228 19.17 0.29 16.18
N VAL A 229 19.13 1.49 15.61
CA VAL A 229 20.08 1.93 14.59
C VAL A 229 21.31 2.55 15.26
N THR A 230 22.48 2.09 14.87
CA THR A 230 23.77 2.64 15.30
C THR A 230 24.44 3.28 14.09
N PRO A 231 24.55 4.62 13.98
CA PRO A 231 25.11 5.28 12.79
C PRO A 231 26.50 4.82 12.36
N ARG A 232 27.32 4.42 13.34
CA ARG A 232 28.69 3.92 13.07
C ARG A 232 28.72 2.55 12.39
N ASP A 233 27.66 1.77 12.53
CA ASP A 233 27.54 0.40 12.03
C ASP A 233 26.67 0.31 10.78
N LEU A 234 26.26 1.47 10.21
CA LEU A 234 25.46 1.51 9.00
C LEU A 234 26.26 0.92 7.83
N ALA A 235 25.83 -0.24 7.36
CA ALA A 235 26.40 -0.93 6.22
C ALA A 235 25.34 -1.75 5.49
N ILE A 236 25.50 -1.89 4.19
CA ILE A 236 24.67 -2.79 3.39
C ILE A 236 25.23 -4.21 3.54
N ASP A 237 24.46 -5.10 4.14
CA ASP A 237 24.79 -6.52 4.21
C ASP A 237 24.24 -7.24 2.96
N PRO A 238 25.09 -7.88 2.13
CA PRO A 238 24.63 -8.54 0.90
C PRO A 238 23.64 -9.68 1.13
N VAL A 239 23.74 -10.37 2.28
CA VAL A 239 22.84 -11.48 2.62
C VAL A 239 21.45 -10.94 3.00
N ALA A 240 21.42 -9.88 3.82
CA ALA A 240 20.18 -9.19 4.17
C ALA A 240 19.53 -8.59 2.92
N LEU A 241 20.29 -7.86 2.11
CA LEU A 241 19.82 -7.24 0.87
C LEU A 241 19.21 -8.28 -0.08
N LYS A 242 19.92 -9.38 -0.34
CA LYS A 242 19.41 -10.46 -1.20
C LYS A 242 18.09 -11.05 -0.70
N ARG A 243 17.94 -11.23 0.61
CA ARG A 243 16.69 -11.73 1.21
C ARG A 243 15.56 -10.72 1.10
N ILE A 244 15.84 -9.44 1.38
CA ILE A 244 14.87 -8.34 1.27
C ILE A 244 14.39 -8.22 -0.18
N VAL A 245 15.30 -8.17 -1.14
CA VAL A 245 14.97 -8.06 -2.58
C VAL A 245 14.19 -9.28 -3.06
N LYS A 246 14.59 -10.50 -2.66
CA LYS A 246 13.90 -11.74 -3.05
C LYS A 246 12.44 -11.77 -2.64
N ILE A 247 12.09 -11.13 -1.52
CA ILE A 247 10.70 -11.06 -1.02
C ILE A 247 10.01 -9.78 -1.52
N GLY A 248 10.70 -8.65 -1.42
CA GLY A 248 10.14 -7.34 -1.68
C GLY A 248 9.94 -7.03 -3.17
N LEU A 249 10.90 -7.40 -4.02
CA LEU A 249 10.81 -7.08 -5.45
C LEU A 249 9.59 -7.74 -6.14
N PRO A 250 9.29 -9.04 -5.95
CA PRO A 250 8.07 -9.62 -6.50
C PRO A 250 6.79 -8.95 -5.98
N ALA A 251 6.75 -8.58 -4.69
CA ALA A 251 5.62 -7.89 -4.10
C ALA A 251 5.46 -6.46 -4.67
N GLY A 252 6.58 -5.76 -4.87
CA GLY A 252 6.59 -4.42 -5.47
C GLY A 252 6.15 -4.43 -6.93
N ILE A 253 6.65 -5.36 -7.73
CA ILE A 253 6.24 -5.53 -9.13
C ILE A 253 4.75 -5.88 -9.20
N GLN A 254 4.27 -6.78 -8.34
CA GLN A 254 2.84 -7.10 -8.24
C GLN A 254 1.99 -5.85 -8.02
N SER A 255 2.35 -5.00 -7.05
CA SER A 255 1.62 -3.77 -6.72
C SER A 255 1.69 -2.74 -7.84
N ALA A 256 2.85 -2.62 -8.50
CA ALA A 256 3.04 -1.74 -9.64
C ALA A 256 2.18 -2.16 -10.86
N VAL A 257 2.18 -3.45 -11.20
CA VAL A 257 1.35 -3.98 -12.31
C VAL A 257 -0.14 -3.87 -11.99
N PHE A 258 -0.52 -4.05 -10.71
CA PHE A 258 -1.90 -3.84 -10.27
C PHE A 258 -2.34 -2.38 -10.46
N ALA A 259 -1.46 -1.40 -10.17
CA ALA A 259 -1.73 0.01 -10.42
C ALA A 259 -1.95 0.29 -11.93
N VAL A 260 -1.12 -0.28 -12.80
CA VAL A 260 -1.28 -0.17 -14.26
C VAL A 260 -2.61 -0.76 -14.72
N ALA A 261 -3.01 -1.92 -14.20
CA ALA A 261 -4.29 -2.53 -14.53
C ALA A 261 -5.49 -1.66 -14.13
N ASN A 262 -5.41 -0.97 -12.98
CA ASN A 262 -6.44 -0.03 -12.56
C ASN A 262 -6.52 1.21 -13.47
N ILE A 263 -5.37 1.71 -13.96
CA ILE A 263 -5.32 2.84 -14.91
C ILE A 263 -6.01 2.45 -16.23
N ILE A 264 -5.76 1.24 -16.74
CA ILE A 264 -6.37 0.75 -17.97
C ILE A 264 -7.91 0.60 -17.82
N ILE A 265 -8.38 0.08 -16.70
CA ILE A 265 -9.82 0.04 -16.40
C ILE A 265 -10.39 1.46 -16.31
N GLN A 266 -9.70 2.37 -15.63
CA GLN A 266 -10.16 3.76 -15.51
C GLN A 266 -10.24 4.45 -16.87
N SER A 267 -9.30 4.19 -17.78
CA SER A 267 -9.34 4.68 -19.16
C SER A 267 -10.58 4.17 -19.91
N ALA A 268 -10.95 2.89 -19.74
CA ALA A 268 -12.16 2.33 -20.31
C ALA A 268 -13.43 2.99 -19.71
N ILE A 269 -13.46 3.23 -18.41
CA ILE A 269 -14.55 3.95 -17.74
C ILE A 269 -14.70 5.37 -18.28
N ASN A 270 -13.58 6.08 -18.42
CA ASN A 270 -13.56 7.47 -18.91
C ASN A 270 -14.13 7.57 -20.35
N SER A 271 -13.96 6.52 -21.16
CA SER A 271 -14.51 6.47 -22.53
C SER A 271 -16.05 6.37 -22.58
N LEU A 272 -16.72 6.15 -21.44
CA LEU A 272 -18.18 6.05 -21.34
C LEU A 272 -18.86 7.41 -21.07
N GLY A 273 -18.08 8.48 -20.87
CA GLY A 273 -18.59 9.82 -20.69
C GLY A 273 -18.39 10.39 -19.27
N THR A 274 -18.66 11.70 -19.17
CA THR A 274 -18.33 12.49 -17.96
C THR A 274 -19.17 12.09 -16.74
N GLU A 275 -20.45 11.76 -16.93
CA GLU A 275 -21.35 11.32 -15.85
C GLU A 275 -20.85 10.01 -15.22
N VAL A 276 -20.49 9.03 -16.06
CA VAL A 276 -19.94 7.74 -15.61
C VAL A 276 -18.60 7.94 -14.90
N MET A 277 -17.75 8.83 -15.41
CA MET A 277 -16.47 9.16 -14.79
C MET A 277 -16.66 9.79 -13.41
N ALA A 278 -17.57 10.77 -13.26
CA ALA A 278 -17.87 11.41 -11.98
C ALA A 278 -18.43 10.39 -10.96
N ALA A 279 -19.41 9.60 -11.36
CA ALA A 279 -20.00 8.55 -10.55
C ALA A 279 -18.99 7.51 -10.09
N SER A 280 -18.13 7.06 -11.01
CA SER A 280 -17.07 6.10 -10.73
C SER A 280 -16.04 6.67 -9.74
N SER A 281 -15.67 7.94 -9.85
CA SER A 281 -14.69 8.59 -8.96
C SER A 281 -15.20 8.70 -7.53
N ALA A 282 -16.48 9.04 -7.33
CA ALA A 282 -17.11 9.08 -6.02
C ALA A 282 -17.08 7.70 -5.33
N ALA A 283 -17.50 6.64 -6.06
CA ALA A 283 -17.47 5.28 -5.53
C ALA A 283 -16.04 4.78 -5.25
N MET A 284 -15.05 5.17 -6.07
CA MET A 284 -13.65 4.78 -5.90
C MET A 284 -13.05 5.32 -4.59
N SER A 285 -13.48 6.49 -4.12
CA SER A 285 -13.05 7.04 -2.84
C SER A 285 -13.44 6.12 -1.67
N LEU A 286 -14.63 5.52 -1.72
CA LEU A 286 -15.08 4.54 -0.72
C LEU A 286 -14.28 3.23 -0.82
N GLU A 287 -13.95 2.82 -2.05
CA GLU A 287 -13.17 1.60 -2.28
C GLU A 287 -11.78 1.68 -1.64
N TYR A 288 -11.09 2.82 -1.74
CA TYR A 288 -9.76 2.99 -1.13
C TYR A 288 -9.77 2.78 0.39
N VAL A 289 -10.78 3.32 1.07
CA VAL A 289 -10.92 3.14 2.53
C VAL A 289 -11.15 1.68 2.87
N CYS A 290 -12.07 1.01 2.18
CA CYS A 290 -12.38 -0.40 2.38
C CYS A 290 -11.16 -1.29 2.10
N TYR A 291 -10.52 -1.10 0.95
CA TYR A 291 -9.34 -1.87 0.55
C TYR A 291 -8.21 -1.76 1.57
N ASN A 292 -7.89 -0.55 2.03
CA ASN A 292 -6.83 -0.34 3.02
C ASN A 292 -7.13 -1.02 4.36
N LEU A 293 -8.41 -1.01 4.78
CA LEU A 293 -8.84 -1.70 5.98
C LEU A 293 -8.63 -3.22 5.85
N LEU A 294 -9.02 -3.82 4.73
CA LEU A 294 -8.86 -5.25 4.48
C LEU A 294 -7.39 -5.66 4.30
N ASN A 295 -6.61 -4.85 3.58
CA ASN A 295 -5.19 -5.10 3.35
C ASN A 295 -4.36 -5.05 4.64
N SER A 296 -4.80 -4.30 5.66
CA SER A 296 -4.11 -4.26 6.95
C SER A 296 -4.06 -5.62 7.66
N PHE A 297 -5.09 -6.45 7.49
CA PHE A 297 -5.08 -7.83 8.00
C PHE A 297 -4.08 -8.72 7.25
N SER A 298 -3.89 -8.52 5.94
CA SER A 298 -2.85 -9.21 5.17
C SER A 298 -1.45 -8.83 5.65
N GLN A 299 -1.22 -7.55 5.96
CA GLN A 299 0.05 -7.08 6.53
C GLN A 299 0.28 -7.66 7.94
N ALA A 300 -0.77 -7.73 8.77
CA ALA A 300 -0.72 -8.41 10.07
C ALA A 300 -0.38 -9.89 9.88
N CYS A 301 -1.09 -10.61 8.99
CA CYS A 301 -0.82 -12.00 8.67
C CYS A 301 0.65 -12.21 8.28
N THR A 302 1.17 -11.38 7.37
CA THR A 302 2.57 -11.45 6.91
C THR A 302 3.55 -11.33 8.06
N THR A 303 3.37 -10.35 8.94
CA THR A 303 4.32 -10.05 10.02
C THR A 303 4.25 -11.10 11.13
N PHE A 304 3.03 -11.48 11.57
CA PHE A 304 2.84 -12.52 12.57
C PHE A 304 3.36 -13.89 12.10
N VAL A 305 3.06 -14.27 10.86
CA VAL A 305 3.60 -15.50 10.27
C VAL A 305 5.12 -15.43 10.16
N GLY A 306 5.68 -14.29 9.75
CA GLY A 306 7.13 -14.08 9.68
C GLY A 306 7.83 -14.34 11.02
N GLN A 307 7.35 -13.76 12.12
CA GLN A 307 7.92 -13.99 13.45
C GLN A 307 7.70 -15.44 13.94
N ASN A 308 6.48 -15.98 13.82
CA ASN A 308 6.17 -17.34 14.26
C ASN A 308 6.94 -18.41 13.44
N HIS A 309 7.13 -18.17 12.14
CA HIS A 309 7.99 -19.02 11.30
C HIS A 309 9.44 -18.98 11.79
N GLY A 310 9.95 -17.79 12.09
CA GLY A 310 11.28 -17.64 12.70
C GLY A 310 11.43 -18.41 14.02
N ALA A 311 10.43 -18.30 14.90
CA ALA A 311 10.34 -18.98 16.18
C ALA A 311 10.02 -20.50 16.06
N ARG A 312 9.91 -21.05 14.83
CA ARG A 312 9.54 -22.46 14.56
C ARG A 312 8.15 -22.85 15.08
N GLN A 313 7.26 -21.89 15.35
CA GLN A 313 5.90 -22.10 15.81
C GLN A 313 4.92 -22.27 14.64
N ILE A 314 5.09 -23.36 13.87
CA ILE A 314 4.36 -23.58 12.62
C ILE A 314 2.83 -23.70 12.81
N ASP A 315 2.40 -24.30 13.92
CA ASP A 315 0.97 -24.39 14.25
C ASP A 315 0.37 -23.00 14.49
N ARG A 316 1.14 -22.10 15.10
CA ARG A 316 0.73 -20.72 15.32
C ARG A 316 0.67 -19.93 14.00
N CYS A 317 1.57 -20.20 13.02
CA CYS A 317 1.45 -19.64 11.67
C CYS A 317 0.10 -20.00 11.02
N THR A 318 -0.29 -21.27 11.09
CA THR A 318 -1.58 -21.73 10.53
C THR A 318 -2.78 -21.14 11.29
N LYS A 319 -2.68 -21.02 12.63
CA LYS A 319 -3.70 -20.34 13.43
C LYS A 319 -3.79 -18.85 13.08
N THR A 320 -2.68 -18.18 12.85
CA THR A 320 -2.65 -16.77 12.42
C THR A 320 -3.42 -16.58 11.12
N LEU A 321 -3.20 -17.41 10.10
CA LEU A 321 -3.97 -17.34 8.86
C LEU A 321 -5.48 -17.49 9.13
N LYS A 322 -5.87 -18.48 9.91
CA LYS A 322 -7.30 -18.73 10.24
C LYS A 322 -7.93 -17.54 10.95
N VAL A 323 -7.25 -16.96 11.94
CA VAL A 323 -7.76 -15.79 12.68
C VAL A 323 -7.84 -14.58 11.75
N CYS A 324 -6.83 -14.31 10.92
CA CYS A 324 -6.87 -13.20 9.95
C CYS A 324 -8.00 -13.38 8.92
N LEU A 325 -8.29 -14.61 8.47
CA LEU A 325 -9.40 -14.87 7.56
C LEU A 325 -10.76 -14.65 8.23
N VAL A 326 -10.91 -15.04 9.50
CA VAL A 326 -12.18 -14.85 10.21
C VAL A 326 -12.39 -13.38 10.60
N GLU A 327 -11.42 -12.74 11.22
CA GLU A 327 -11.51 -11.32 11.61
C GLU A 327 -11.61 -10.40 10.39
N GLY A 328 -10.75 -10.60 9.39
CA GLY A 328 -10.83 -9.90 8.12
C GLY A 328 -12.15 -10.15 7.39
N GLY A 329 -12.69 -11.37 7.48
CA GLY A 329 -14.01 -11.75 6.96
C GLY A 329 -15.16 -11.03 7.65
N ILE A 330 -15.13 -10.91 8.98
CA ILE A 330 -16.12 -10.14 9.75
C ILE A 330 -16.06 -8.66 9.34
N VAL A 331 -14.86 -8.08 9.26
CA VAL A 331 -14.68 -6.68 8.85
C VAL A 331 -15.14 -6.48 7.40
N ALA A 332 -14.78 -7.39 6.49
CA ALA A 332 -15.22 -7.33 5.10
C ALA A 332 -16.74 -7.39 5.00
N LEU A 333 -17.38 -8.36 5.65
CA LEU A 333 -18.81 -8.53 5.62
C LEU A 333 -19.54 -7.31 6.20
N THR A 334 -19.08 -6.79 7.34
CA THR A 334 -19.65 -5.59 7.96
C THR A 334 -19.52 -4.39 7.02
N THR A 335 -18.35 -4.20 6.42
CA THR A 335 -18.11 -3.09 5.47
C THR A 335 -18.98 -3.23 4.21
N ILE A 336 -19.11 -4.44 3.67
CA ILE A 336 -19.99 -4.73 2.51
C ILE A 336 -21.44 -4.40 2.85
N ILE A 337 -21.96 -4.89 3.98
CA ILE A 337 -23.35 -4.64 4.40
C ILE A 337 -23.60 -3.15 4.57
N VAL A 338 -22.71 -2.43 5.25
CA VAL A 338 -22.87 -0.98 5.48
C VAL A 338 -22.79 -0.20 4.16
N ILE A 339 -21.79 -0.46 3.33
CA ILE A 339 -21.59 0.34 2.11
C ILE A 339 -22.58 -0.03 1.01
N VAL A 340 -22.97 -1.29 0.87
CA VAL A 340 -24.04 -1.64 -0.09
C VAL A 340 -25.39 -1.21 0.42
N GLY A 341 -25.65 -1.32 1.72
CA GLY A 341 -26.94 -0.90 2.33
C GLY A 341 -27.15 0.61 2.33
N LEU A 342 -26.12 1.39 2.62
CA LEU A 342 -26.17 2.87 2.68
C LEU A 342 -25.46 3.54 1.48
N GLY A 343 -25.19 2.79 0.42
CA GLY A 343 -24.35 3.26 -0.69
C GLY A 343 -24.94 4.44 -1.45
N ARG A 344 -26.25 4.49 -1.61
CA ARG A 344 -26.92 5.62 -2.28
C ARG A 344 -26.84 6.88 -1.44
N GLU A 345 -27.07 6.78 -0.15
CA GLU A 345 -27.01 7.89 0.80
C GLU A 345 -25.58 8.43 0.91
N ILE A 346 -24.59 7.52 0.97
CA ILE A 346 -23.18 7.93 1.02
C ILE A 346 -22.75 8.58 -0.30
N LEU A 347 -23.16 8.05 -1.45
CA LEU A 347 -22.83 8.63 -2.76
C LEU A 347 -23.52 9.99 -2.95
N SER A 348 -24.73 10.19 -2.40
CA SER A 348 -25.44 11.48 -2.47
C SER A 348 -24.73 12.61 -1.72
N LEU A 349 -23.82 12.29 -0.79
CA LEU A 349 -22.94 13.29 -0.15
C LEU A 349 -21.86 13.83 -1.11
N PHE A 350 -21.51 13.07 -2.14
CA PHE A 350 -20.53 13.47 -3.16
C PHE A 350 -21.18 14.18 -4.34
N ASN A 351 -22.40 13.75 -4.72
CA ASN A 351 -23.12 14.36 -5.82
C ASN A 351 -24.64 14.19 -5.62
N SER A 352 -25.39 15.29 -5.75
CA SER A 352 -26.83 15.33 -5.53
C SER A 352 -27.66 14.86 -6.75
N ASP A 353 -27.03 14.61 -7.91
CA ASP A 353 -27.72 14.14 -9.11
C ASP A 353 -28.09 12.64 -8.97
N PRO A 354 -29.40 12.30 -9.00
CA PRO A 354 -29.87 10.92 -8.87
C PRO A 354 -29.31 9.96 -9.93
N ASN A 355 -29.03 10.44 -11.14
CA ASN A 355 -28.45 9.63 -12.21
C ASN A 355 -27.01 9.25 -11.88
N ILE A 356 -26.19 10.22 -11.45
CA ILE A 356 -24.81 10.00 -11.06
C ILE A 356 -24.73 9.05 -9.86
N VAL A 357 -25.60 9.23 -8.86
CA VAL A 357 -25.71 8.33 -7.70
C VAL A 357 -26.09 6.91 -8.14
N SER A 358 -27.04 6.77 -9.06
CA SER A 358 -27.48 5.45 -9.55
C SER A 358 -26.36 4.73 -10.30
N ILE A 359 -25.61 5.43 -11.15
CA ILE A 359 -24.44 4.87 -11.86
C ILE A 359 -23.34 4.47 -10.87
N GLY A 360 -23.02 5.35 -9.92
CA GLY A 360 -22.02 5.05 -8.87
C GLY A 360 -22.41 3.82 -8.02
N TYR A 361 -23.71 3.66 -7.77
CA TYR A 361 -24.23 2.52 -7.01
C TYR A 361 -24.05 1.18 -7.75
N ILE A 362 -24.07 1.16 -9.10
CA ILE A 362 -23.71 -0.04 -9.89
C ILE A 362 -22.29 -0.49 -9.55
N ARG A 363 -21.34 0.45 -9.45
CA ARG A 363 -19.96 0.16 -9.05
C ARG A 363 -19.89 -0.41 -7.64
N VAL A 364 -20.59 0.23 -6.69
CA VAL A 364 -20.67 -0.24 -5.30
C VAL A 364 -21.18 -1.68 -5.24
N CYS A 365 -22.31 -1.99 -5.87
CA CYS A 365 -22.90 -3.33 -5.86
C CYS A 365 -22.03 -4.39 -6.54
N SER A 366 -21.20 -4.00 -7.50
CA SER A 366 -20.33 -4.94 -8.22
C SER A 366 -19.02 -5.21 -7.49
N ILE A 367 -18.37 -4.17 -6.94
CA ILE A 367 -17.01 -4.26 -6.41
C ILE A 367 -16.99 -4.66 -4.93
N PHE A 368 -17.86 -4.10 -4.09
CA PHE A 368 -17.79 -4.37 -2.65
C PHE A 368 -18.03 -5.83 -2.29
N PRO A 369 -19.00 -6.56 -2.88
CA PRO A 369 -19.09 -8.00 -2.67
C PRO A 369 -17.84 -8.77 -3.14
N ALA A 370 -17.21 -8.30 -4.24
CA ALA A 370 -15.98 -8.90 -4.74
C ALA A 370 -14.77 -8.68 -3.82
N TYR A 371 -14.79 -7.69 -2.94
CA TYR A 371 -13.75 -7.51 -1.92
C TYR A 371 -13.69 -8.63 -0.89
N ALA A 372 -14.73 -9.43 -0.72
CA ALA A 372 -14.63 -10.67 0.02
C ALA A 372 -13.55 -11.60 -0.56
N PHE A 373 -13.51 -11.75 -1.91
CA PHE A 373 -12.44 -12.51 -2.57
C PHE A 373 -11.07 -11.87 -2.40
N SER A 374 -11.01 -10.51 -2.45
CA SER A 374 -9.77 -9.77 -2.21
C SER A 374 -9.23 -10.04 -0.81
N MET A 375 -10.06 -9.99 0.22
CA MET A 375 -9.67 -10.31 1.59
C MET A 375 -9.09 -11.72 1.70
N PHE A 376 -9.71 -12.70 1.04
CA PHE A 376 -9.21 -14.09 1.06
C PHE A 376 -7.83 -14.20 0.42
N TYR A 377 -7.67 -13.75 -0.83
CA TYR A 377 -6.39 -13.95 -1.51
C TYR A 377 -5.25 -13.09 -0.92
N GLU A 378 -5.55 -11.90 -0.42
CA GLU A 378 -4.54 -11.05 0.23
C GLU A 378 -4.02 -11.68 1.52
N ASN A 379 -4.88 -12.22 2.39
CA ASN A 379 -4.44 -12.91 3.60
C ASN A 379 -3.64 -14.17 3.30
N MET A 380 -4.03 -14.95 2.28
CA MET A 380 -3.26 -16.11 1.83
C MET A 380 -1.91 -15.71 1.23
N SER A 381 -1.88 -14.62 0.47
CA SER A 381 -0.65 -14.02 -0.05
C SER A 381 0.26 -13.57 1.10
N GLY A 382 -0.31 -12.91 2.11
CA GLY A 382 0.39 -12.51 3.34
C GLY A 382 0.98 -13.72 4.09
N TYR A 383 0.21 -14.79 4.19
CA TYR A 383 0.68 -16.06 4.79
C TYR A 383 1.90 -16.64 4.05
N LEU A 384 1.83 -16.73 2.73
CA LEU A 384 2.95 -17.22 1.91
C LEU A 384 4.17 -16.32 2.02
N ARG A 385 3.98 -14.99 1.98
CA ARG A 385 5.06 -14.00 2.16
C ARG A 385 5.73 -14.12 3.52
N GLY A 386 4.96 -14.37 4.59
CA GLY A 386 5.51 -14.60 5.94
C GLY A 386 6.47 -15.80 6.01
N PHE A 387 6.27 -16.82 5.18
CA PHE A 387 7.23 -17.93 4.98
C PHE A 387 8.38 -17.58 4.02
N GLY A 388 8.42 -16.38 3.47
CA GLY A 388 9.40 -15.96 2.47
C GLY A 388 9.06 -16.38 1.03
N ILE A 389 7.85 -16.90 0.78
CA ILE A 389 7.36 -17.28 -0.54
C ILE A 389 6.60 -16.08 -1.11
N SER A 390 7.28 -15.19 -1.85
CA SER A 390 6.69 -13.97 -2.40
C SER A 390 6.40 -14.07 -3.91
N LEU A 391 7.18 -14.85 -4.64
CA LEU A 391 7.05 -14.96 -6.09
C LEU A 391 5.71 -15.63 -6.52
N THR A 392 5.31 -16.70 -5.84
CA THR A 392 4.09 -17.44 -6.17
C THR A 392 2.83 -16.55 -6.07
N PRO A 393 2.55 -15.86 -4.94
CA PRO A 393 1.39 -14.98 -4.86
C PRO A 393 1.49 -13.79 -5.84
N ALA A 394 2.69 -13.28 -6.11
CA ALA A 394 2.89 -12.22 -7.08
C ALA A 394 2.50 -12.65 -8.50
N LEU A 395 2.98 -13.80 -8.96
CA LEU A 395 2.65 -14.34 -10.29
C LEU A 395 1.15 -14.62 -10.42
N ILE A 396 0.52 -15.25 -9.43
CA ILE A 396 -0.93 -15.52 -9.46
C ILE A 396 -1.71 -14.22 -9.59
N THR A 397 -1.39 -13.22 -8.77
CA THR A 397 -2.10 -11.93 -8.83
C THR A 397 -1.86 -11.21 -10.17
N MET A 398 -0.63 -11.20 -10.68
CA MET A 398 -0.34 -10.58 -11.98
C MET A 398 -1.10 -11.27 -13.13
N ILE A 399 -1.14 -12.59 -13.15
CA ILE A 399 -1.81 -13.34 -14.23
C ILE A 399 -3.34 -13.24 -14.08
N CYS A 400 -3.87 -13.51 -12.90
CA CYS A 400 -5.30 -13.60 -12.69
C CYS A 400 -5.98 -12.23 -12.57
N VAL A 401 -5.38 -11.26 -11.85
CA VAL A 401 -5.98 -9.92 -11.75
C VAL A 401 -5.66 -9.12 -13.02
N CYS A 402 -4.39 -8.92 -13.32
CA CYS A 402 -4.00 -7.99 -14.37
C CYS A 402 -4.26 -8.62 -15.76
N GLY A 403 -3.94 -9.90 -15.96
CA GLY A 403 -4.19 -10.60 -17.23
C GLY A 403 -5.68 -10.61 -17.60
N ILE A 404 -6.57 -10.95 -16.64
CA ILE A 404 -8.02 -10.94 -16.89
C ILE A 404 -8.51 -9.51 -17.16
N ARG A 405 -8.03 -8.50 -16.43
CA ARG A 405 -8.41 -7.10 -16.63
C ARG A 405 -7.98 -6.58 -18.00
N PHE A 406 -6.76 -6.88 -18.44
CA PHE A 406 -6.29 -6.51 -19.77
C PHE A 406 -7.11 -7.20 -20.86
N TYR A 407 -7.30 -8.53 -20.76
CA TYR A 407 -8.16 -9.26 -21.69
C TYR A 407 -9.57 -8.67 -21.75
N TRP A 408 -10.16 -8.34 -20.59
CA TRP A 408 -11.51 -7.78 -20.54
C TRP A 408 -11.61 -6.42 -21.24
N VAL A 409 -10.68 -5.52 -20.96
CA VAL A 409 -10.69 -4.17 -21.54
C VAL A 409 -10.41 -4.18 -23.03
N PHE A 410 -9.51 -5.02 -23.51
CA PHE A 410 -9.13 -5.04 -24.93
C PHE A 410 -9.97 -5.97 -25.80
N CYS A 411 -10.53 -7.04 -25.24
CA CYS A 411 -11.25 -8.05 -26.01
C CYS A 411 -12.75 -8.08 -25.74
N VAL A 412 -13.21 -7.87 -24.50
CA VAL A 412 -14.64 -7.99 -24.14
C VAL A 412 -15.34 -6.62 -24.20
N PHE A 413 -14.76 -5.62 -23.54
CA PHE A 413 -15.36 -4.29 -23.42
C PHE A 413 -15.65 -3.61 -24.78
N PRO A 414 -14.83 -3.73 -25.84
CA PRO A 414 -15.16 -3.13 -27.15
C PRO A 414 -16.48 -3.61 -27.74
N HIS A 415 -16.90 -4.84 -27.45
CA HIS A 415 -18.14 -5.43 -27.94
C HIS A 415 -19.38 -5.07 -27.08
N PHE A 416 -19.15 -4.77 -25.80
CA PHE A 416 -20.20 -4.47 -24.82
C PHE A 416 -19.84 -3.24 -23.99
N ARG A 417 -19.89 -2.06 -24.61
CA ARG A 417 -19.45 -0.78 -24.02
C ARG A 417 -20.47 -0.22 -23.02
N THR A 418 -20.65 -0.93 -21.91
CA THR A 418 -21.51 -0.50 -20.81
C THR A 418 -20.75 -0.46 -19.50
N PHE A 419 -21.17 0.43 -18.58
CA PHE A 419 -20.54 0.53 -17.26
C PHE A 419 -20.68 -0.75 -16.44
N ALA A 420 -21.85 -1.38 -16.48
CA ALA A 420 -22.07 -2.65 -15.80
C ALA A 420 -21.13 -3.76 -16.31
N ASN A 421 -20.89 -3.82 -17.63
CA ASN A 421 -19.97 -4.81 -18.21
C ASN A 421 -18.54 -4.62 -17.69
N ILE A 422 -18.02 -3.39 -17.68
CA ILE A 422 -16.64 -3.17 -17.19
C ILE A 422 -16.53 -3.43 -15.68
N MET A 423 -17.59 -3.23 -14.90
CA MET A 423 -17.60 -3.56 -13.47
C MET A 423 -17.54 -5.06 -13.20
N MET A 424 -18.06 -5.92 -14.10
CA MET A 424 -18.00 -7.38 -13.95
C MET A 424 -16.58 -7.94 -13.96
N VAL A 425 -15.61 -7.21 -14.47
CA VAL A 425 -14.21 -7.65 -14.43
C VAL A 425 -13.68 -7.82 -13.00
N TYR A 426 -14.20 -7.04 -12.04
CA TYR A 426 -13.73 -7.10 -10.64
C TYR A 426 -14.09 -8.44 -9.97
N PRO A 427 -15.37 -8.86 -9.88
CA PRO A 427 -15.70 -10.15 -9.27
C PRO A 427 -15.04 -11.33 -9.97
N ILE A 428 -14.92 -11.29 -11.31
CA ILE A 428 -14.29 -12.37 -12.07
C ILE A 428 -12.79 -12.44 -11.78
N SER A 429 -12.06 -11.33 -11.89
CA SER A 429 -10.61 -11.32 -11.67
C SER A 429 -10.24 -11.63 -10.20
N LEU A 430 -10.96 -11.07 -9.24
CA LEU A 430 -10.69 -11.29 -7.81
C LEU A 430 -11.09 -12.70 -7.38
N GLY A 431 -12.23 -13.22 -7.85
CA GLY A 431 -12.67 -14.59 -7.59
C GLY A 431 -11.71 -15.63 -8.16
N THR A 432 -11.28 -15.46 -9.42
CA THR A 432 -10.27 -16.33 -10.05
C THR A 432 -8.95 -16.31 -9.28
N THR A 433 -8.51 -15.12 -8.85
CA THR A 433 -7.29 -14.98 -8.04
C THR A 433 -7.42 -15.69 -6.69
N ALA A 434 -8.56 -15.54 -6.01
CA ALA A 434 -8.82 -16.23 -4.75
C ALA A 434 -8.78 -17.75 -4.92
N PHE A 435 -9.39 -18.29 -5.98
CA PHE A 435 -9.35 -19.71 -6.28
C PHE A 435 -7.91 -20.23 -6.46
N PHE A 436 -7.13 -19.60 -7.34
CA PHE A 436 -5.75 -20.04 -7.59
C PHE A 436 -4.84 -19.82 -6.38
N MET A 437 -5.13 -18.82 -5.54
CA MET A 437 -4.38 -18.61 -4.30
C MET A 437 -4.66 -19.72 -3.27
N VAL A 438 -5.91 -20.20 -3.15
CA VAL A 438 -6.24 -21.37 -2.35
C VAL A 438 -5.48 -22.59 -2.84
N VAL A 439 -5.49 -22.84 -4.16
CA VAL A 439 -4.73 -23.95 -4.78
C VAL A 439 -3.25 -23.82 -4.47
N ALA A 440 -2.67 -22.63 -4.59
CA ALA A 440 -1.25 -22.39 -4.27
C ALA A 440 -0.91 -22.66 -2.80
N VAL A 441 -1.75 -22.22 -1.87
CA VAL A 441 -1.55 -22.51 -0.43
C VAL A 441 -1.65 -24.00 -0.14
N LEU A 442 -2.56 -24.71 -0.81
CA LEU A 442 -2.71 -26.15 -0.69
C LEU A 442 -1.53 -26.92 -1.29
N LEU A 443 -1.00 -26.48 -2.43
CA LEU A 443 0.13 -27.12 -3.11
C LEU A 443 1.47 -26.81 -2.45
N CYS A 444 1.74 -25.56 -2.12
CA CYS A 444 2.97 -25.16 -1.44
C CYS A 444 3.07 -25.75 -0.04
N HIS A 445 1.94 -25.93 0.63
CA HIS A 445 1.80 -26.50 1.97
C HIS A 445 2.97 -26.14 2.90
N PRO A 446 3.32 -24.81 3.06
CA PRO A 446 4.58 -24.41 3.70
C PRO A 446 4.73 -24.99 5.11
N ALA A 447 3.61 -25.12 5.84
CA ALA A 447 3.62 -25.74 7.16
C ALA A 447 3.94 -27.25 7.14
N ARG A 448 3.45 -28.01 6.15
CA ARG A 448 3.77 -29.45 6.03
C ARG A 448 5.20 -29.67 5.55
N THR A 449 5.64 -28.91 4.55
CA THR A 449 7.02 -28.99 4.04
C THR A 449 8.03 -28.72 5.14
N TYR A 450 7.77 -27.74 5.99
CA TYR A 450 8.64 -27.43 7.13
C TYR A 450 8.68 -28.56 8.15
N ARG A 451 7.53 -29.15 8.54
CA ARG A 451 7.45 -30.29 9.47
C ARG A 451 8.18 -31.52 8.91
N ALA A 452 8.00 -31.81 7.61
CA ALA A 452 8.68 -32.93 6.96
C ALA A 452 10.21 -32.74 6.94
N THR A 453 10.68 -31.51 6.74
CA THR A 453 12.11 -31.19 6.78
C THR A 453 12.69 -31.31 8.19
N GLN A 454 11.96 -30.86 9.22
CA GLN A 454 12.37 -31.04 10.61
C GLN A 454 12.42 -32.52 11.03
N ALA A 455 11.40 -33.29 10.68
CA ALA A 455 11.38 -34.73 11.00
C ALA A 455 12.56 -35.47 10.39
N LYS A 456 12.98 -35.12 9.17
CA LYS A 456 14.20 -35.67 8.53
C LYS A 456 15.50 -35.21 9.18
N ALA A 457 15.55 -34.01 9.76
CA ALA A 457 16.71 -33.46 10.44
C ALA A 457 16.92 -34.10 11.84
N THR A 458 15.80 -34.46 12.50
CA THR A 458 15.81 -35.14 13.83
C THR A 458 16.09 -36.66 13.71
N ALA A 459 15.87 -37.23 12.53
CA ALA A 459 16.11 -38.65 12.25
C ALA A 459 17.54 -38.94 11.74
N ARG A 460 18.35 -37.93 11.56
CA ARG A 460 19.80 -37.97 11.29
C ARG A 460 20.59 -37.58 12.53
#